data_29906f9bf7b1b57a6ddfa09cd19969c6
#
_entry.id   29906f9bf7b1b57a6ddfa09cd19969c6
#
_cell.length_a   1.000
_cell.length_b   1.000
_cell.length_c   1.000
_cell.angle_alpha   90.00
_cell.angle_beta   90.00
_cell.angle_gamma   90.00
#
_symmetry.space_group_name_H-M   'P 1'
#
loop_
_entity.id
_entity.type
_entity.pdbx_description
1 polymer ?
#
loop_
_entity_poly.entity_id
_entity_poly.type
_entity_poly.pdbx_seq_one_letter_code
_entity_poly.pdbx_strand_id
1 'polypeptide(L)'
;MTGRTAKSQVVICQSSPQTFYYRGVRLSDDAPSEFNGAQPLNDTYEVANGYTTYSVSPQRLYISSGGDVLANEPMLEFRGQ
;
A
#
# COMPACT_ATOMS: atom_id res chain seq x y z
N MET A 1 1.19 7.11 -7.64
CA MET A 1 1.27 7.40 -6.19
C MET A 1 2.47 6.68 -5.59
N THR A 2 3.27 7.37 -4.82
CA THR A 2 4.38 6.77 -4.07
C THR A 2 4.33 7.24 -2.63
N GLY A 3 4.78 6.39 -1.72
CA GLY A 3 4.84 6.73 -0.31
C GLY A 3 5.99 6.01 0.37
N ARG A 4 6.47 6.59 1.45
CA ARG A 4 7.52 5.99 2.26
C ARG A 4 7.19 6.16 3.74
N THR A 5 7.27 5.06 4.46
CA THR A 5 7.18 5.09 5.92
C THR A 5 8.56 4.79 6.50
N ALA A 6 8.65 4.73 7.83
CA ALA A 6 9.91 4.37 8.49
C ALA A 6 10.35 2.94 8.16
N LYS A 7 9.42 2.07 7.72
CA LYS A 7 9.69 0.65 7.53
C LYS A 7 9.46 0.15 6.11
N SER A 8 8.82 0.95 5.25
CA SER A 8 8.38 0.46 3.94
C SER A 8 8.40 1.56 2.90
N GLN A 9 8.57 1.15 1.64
CA GLN A 9 8.27 1.98 0.49
C GLN A 9 7.11 1.36 -0.27
N VAL A 10 6.16 2.18 -0.71
CA VAL A 10 4.97 1.68 -1.41
C VAL A 10 4.73 2.50 -2.67
N VAL A 11 4.24 1.82 -3.70
CA VAL A 11 3.89 2.43 -4.97
C VAL A 11 2.55 1.84 -5.40
N ILE A 12 1.64 2.69 -5.82
CA ILE A 12 0.44 2.27 -6.54
C ILE A 12 0.65 2.63 -8.00
N CYS A 13 0.66 1.62 -8.84
CA CYS A 13 0.88 1.77 -10.27
C CYS A 13 -0.41 1.53 -11.03
N GLN A 14 -0.57 2.25 -12.13
CA GLN A 14 -1.71 2.12 -13.00
C GLN A 14 -1.24 1.43 -14.28
N SER A 15 -1.77 0.22 -14.55
CA SER A 15 -1.43 -0.54 -15.75
C SER A 15 -2.39 -0.27 -16.90
N SER A 16 -3.60 0.22 -16.60
CA SER A 16 -4.59 0.67 -17.58
C SER A 16 -5.49 1.69 -16.89
N PRO A 17 -6.40 2.37 -17.62
CA PRO A 17 -7.23 3.42 -17.01
C PRO A 17 -8.01 2.99 -15.77
N GLN A 18 -8.32 1.69 -15.63
CA GLN A 18 -9.11 1.20 -14.51
C GLN A 18 -8.44 0.10 -13.72
N THR A 19 -7.16 -0.15 -13.96
CA THR A 19 -6.44 -1.24 -13.33
C THR A 19 -5.24 -0.72 -12.58
N PHE A 20 -5.21 -0.98 -11.27
CA PHE A 20 -4.15 -0.55 -10.39
C PHE A 20 -3.54 -1.74 -9.70
N TYR A 21 -2.27 -1.63 -9.33
CA TYR A 21 -1.62 -2.65 -8.53
C TYR A 21 -0.73 -2.02 -7.47
N TYR A 22 -0.57 -2.75 -6.38
CA TYR A 22 0.23 -2.36 -5.24
C TYR A 22 1.61 -3.00 -5.34
N ARG A 23 2.62 -2.21 -5.05
CA ARG A 23 3.99 -2.69 -4.99
C ARG A 23 4.66 -2.10 -3.77
N GLY A 24 5.13 -2.97 -2.88
CA GLY A 24 5.76 -2.54 -1.64
C GLY A 24 7.10 -3.21 -1.43
N VAL A 25 7.98 -2.54 -0.71
CA VAL A 25 9.28 -3.07 -0.32
C VAL A 25 9.48 -2.80 1.16
N ARG A 26 9.79 -3.84 1.90
CA ARG A 26 10.13 -3.71 3.31
C ARG A 26 11.60 -3.30 3.41
N LEU A 27 11.86 -2.16 4.08
CA LEU A 27 13.20 -1.57 4.07
C LEU A 27 14.23 -2.37 4.87
N SER A 28 13.78 -3.18 5.84
CA SER A 28 14.71 -3.94 6.69
C SER A 28 15.47 -5.03 5.93
N ASP A 29 14.85 -5.61 4.87
CA ASP A 29 15.46 -6.73 4.14
C ASP A 29 15.18 -6.67 2.65
N ASP A 30 14.62 -5.55 2.15
CA ASP A 30 14.24 -5.35 0.75
C ASP A 30 13.27 -6.41 0.22
N ALA A 31 12.49 -7.04 1.12
CA ALA A 31 11.51 -8.03 0.70
C ALA A 31 10.38 -7.38 -0.09
N PRO A 32 10.15 -7.79 -1.35
CA PRO A 32 9.12 -7.18 -2.17
C PRO A 32 7.76 -7.83 -1.94
N SER A 33 6.71 -7.03 -2.16
CA SER A 33 5.34 -7.50 -2.22
C SER A 33 4.66 -6.83 -3.41
N GLU A 34 3.88 -7.60 -4.18
CA GLU A 34 3.19 -7.06 -5.33
C GLU A 34 1.84 -7.74 -5.46
N PHE A 35 0.78 -6.94 -5.51
CA PHE A 35 -0.59 -7.45 -5.58
C PHE A 35 -1.37 -6.69 -6.63
N ASN A 36 -2.07 -7.42 -7.49
CA ASN A 36 -2.97 -6.83 -8.47
C ASN A 36 -4.32 -6.52 -7.84
N GLY A 37 -5.09 -5.65 -8.48
CA GLY A 37 -6.44 -5.38 -8.07
C GLY A 37 -6.58 -4.34 -6.96
N ALA A 38 -5.63 -3.42 -6.86
CA ALA A 38 -5.78 -2.28 -5.96
C ALA A 38 -6.94 -1.42 -6.42
N GLN A 39 -7.80 -1.00 -5.48
CA GLN A 39 -8.99 -0.22 -5.78
C GLN A 39 -8.91 1.15 -5.15
N PRO A 40 -9.11 2.22 -5.94
CA PRO A 40 -9.12 3.57 -5.39
C PRO A 40 -10.41 3.85 -4.64
N LEU A 41 -10.27 4.43 -3.44
CA LEU A 41 -11.38 4.88 -2.62
C LEU A 41 -11.04 6.29 -2.13
N ASN A 42 -11.51 7.31 -2.86
CA ASN A 42 -11.14 8.69 -2.63
C ASN A 42 -9.62 8.86 -2.79
N ASP A 43 -8.91 9.21 -1.73
CA ASP A 43 -7.45 9.37 -1.75
C ASP A 43 -6.72 8.13 -1.23
N THR A 44 -7.43 7.03 -1.02
CA THR A 44 -6.89 5.79 -0.48
C THR A 44 -6.95 4.71 -1.53
N TYR A 45 -5.94 3.83 -1.55
CA TYR A 45 -5.97 2.63 -2.37
C TYR A 45 -5.98 1.41 -1.46
N GLU A 46 -6.86 0.47 -1.75
CA GLU A 46 -6.96 -0.78 -0.99
C GLU A 46 -6.71 -1.97 -1.88
N VAL A 47 -5.97 -2.94 -1.38
CA VAL A 47 -5.77 -4.22 -2.06
C VAL A 47 -5.85 -5.32 -1.03
N ALA A 48 -6.55 -6.40 -1.40
CA ALA A 48 -6.69 -7.56 -0.54
C ALA A 48 -5.91 -8.74 -1.10
N ASN A 49 -5.25 -9.48 -0.21
CA ASN A 49 -4.54 -10.69 -0.54
C ASN A 49 -4.92 -11.74 0.51
N GLY A 50 -5.88 -12.61 0.17
CA GLY A 50 -6.45 -13.52 1.15
C GLY A 50 -7.19 -12.77 2.24
N TYR A 51 -6.81 -13.00 3.48
CA TYR A 51 -7.41 -12.31 4.63
C TYR A 51 -6.69 -11.03 5.00
N THR A 52 -5.65 -10.68 4.26
CA THR A 52 -4.84 -9.49 4.53
C THR A 52 -5.29 -8.35 3.63
N THR A 53 -5.50 -7.18 4.21
CA THR A 53 -5.87 -5.98 3.49
C THR A 53 -4.79 -4.92 3.67
N TYR A 54 -4.36 -4.34 2.55
CA TYR A 54 -3.37 -3.26 2.52
C TYR A 54 -4.09 -1.98 2.13
N SER A 55 -3.97 -0.95 2.95
CA SER A 55 -4.57 0.36 2.68
C SER A 55 -3.47 1.41 2.63
N VAL A 56 -3.37 2.11 1.51
CA VAL A 56 -2.37 3.14 1.29
C VAL A 56 -3.07 4.47 1.15
N SER A 57 -2.74 5.42 2.02
CA SER A 57 -3.30 6.78 1.98
C SER A 57 -2.20 7.80 2.17
N PRO A 58 -2.48 9.10 1.93
CA PRO A 58 -1.49 10.14 2.21
C PRO A 58 -1.02 10.17 3.65
N GLN A 59 -1.82 9.65 4.59
CA GLN A 59 -1.51 9.70 6.00
C GLN A 59 -0.76 8.49 6.51
N ARG A 60 -1.02 7.30 5.93
CA ARG A 60 -0.46 6.08 6.51
C ARG A 60 -0.52 4.89 5.56
N LEU A 61 0.32 3.90 5.88
CA LEU A 61 0.21 2.54 5.37
C LEU A 61 -0.42 1.70 6.48
N TYR A 62 -1.57 1.11 6.21
CA TYR A 62 -2.31 0.31 7.19
C TYR A 62 -2.49 -1.09 6.63
N ILE A 63 -2.03 -2.09 7.38
CA ILE A 63 -2.11 -3.49 6.97
C ILE A 63 -2.81 -4.25 8.09
N SER A 64 -3.88 -4.97 7.73
CA SER A 64 -4.61 -5.78 8.68
C SER A 64 -4.86 -7.17 8.11
N SER A 65 -5.03 -8.16 8.98
CA SER A 65 -5.29 -9.54 8.58
C SER A 65 -6.19 -10.19 9.62
N GLY A 66 -7.37 -10.62 9.19
CA GLY A 66 -8.32 -11.31 10.07
C GLY A 66 -8.73 -10.52 11.29
N GLY A 67 -8.77 -9.19 11.20
CA GLY A 67 -9.10 -8.33 12.33
C GLY A 67 -7.91 -7.86 13.16
N ASP A 68 -6.72 -8.40 12.88
CA ASP A 68 -5.50 -7.96 13.57
C ASP A 68 -4.76 -6.93 12.73
N VAL A 69 -4.27 -5.88 13.40
CA VAL A 69 -3.46 -4.86 12.74
C VAL A 69 -2.01 -5.32 12.70
N LEU A 70 -1.49 -5.51 11.49
CA LEU A 70 -0.11 -5.92 11.28
C LEU A 70 0.84 -4.73 11.15
N ALA A 71 0.34 -3.62 10.60
CA ALA A 71 1.13 -2.40 10.45
C ALA A 71 0.21 -1.20 10.42
N ASN A 72 0.65 -0.14 11.05
CA ASN A 72 -0.02 1.16 11.01
C ASN A 72 1.08 2.19 11.04
N GLU A 73 1.60 2.52 9.84
CA GLU A 73 2.82 3.28 9.70
C GLU A 73 2.53 4.65 9.10
N PRO A 74 2.83 5.73 9.82
CA PRO A 74 2.65 7.07 9.27
C PRO A 74 3.50 7.27 8.03
N MET A 75 2.97 7.95 7.03
CA MET A 75 3.73 8.33 5.85
C MET A 75 4.70 9.44 6.21
N LEU A 76 5.98 9.21 5.93
CA LEU A 76 7.03 10.21 6.09
C LEU A 76 7.17 11.05 4.83
N GLU A 77 6.96 10.43 3.67
CA GLU A 77 6.94 11.10 2.39
C GLU A 77 5.80 10.52 1.57
N PHE A 78 5.08 11.38 0.87
CA PHE A 78 3.96 10.95 0.06
C PHE A 78 3.86 11.83 -1.18
N ARG A 79 3.72 11.18 -2.34
CA ARG A 79 3.47 11.88 -3.60
C ARG A 79 2.25 11.26 -4.26
N GLY A 80 1.24 12.07 -4.48
CA GLY A 80 0.09 11.70 -5.27
C GLY A 80 0.43 11.69 -6.74
N GLN A 81 -0.58 11.59 -7.56
CA GLN A 81 -0.39 11.64 -9.01
C GLN A 81 -0.35 13.04 -9.53
#